data_1a1d1c9053b8fd2d8d4b08b73290de0b
#
_entry.id   1a1d1c9053b8fd2d8d4b08b73290de0b
#
_cell.length_a   1.000
_cell.length_b   1.000
_cell.length_c   1.000
_cell.angle_alpha   90.00
_cell.angle_beta   90.00
_cell.angle_gamma   90.00
#
_symmetry.space_group_name_H-M   'P 1'
#
loop_
_entity.id
_entity.type
_entity.pdbx_description
1 polymer ?
#
loop_
_entity_poly.entity_id
_entity_poly.type
_entity_poly.pdbx_seq_one_letter_code
_entity_poly.pdbx_strand_id
1 'polypeptide(L)'
;TPSRWNIKKVYTGAGDREIKKGRFAVSNLLAYKNYNGTVEYSKEDGCLFGKVTGIKSLLSYEGDSVRELEKDFQNVIDEYLRDCEEKGIEPEQPYKGTFNVRISPELHRIVAVYAMEHGKSLNAVVEEAIGNMVG
;
A
#
# COMPACT_ATOMS: atom_id res chain seq x y z
N THR A 1 20.38 -2.30 -9.86
CA THR A 1 19.95 -2.52 -9.94
C THR A 1 19.62 -2.71 -10.14
N PRO A 2 19.66 -2.20 -9.95
CA PRO A 2 18.97 -2.42 -10.23
C PRO A 2 18.52 -2.35 -10.33
N SER A 3 18.61 -2.06 -10.43
CA SER A 3 17.85 -2.13 -10.49
C SER A 3 17.30 -1.91 -10.64
N ARG A 4 17.36 -1.33 -10.92
CA ARG A 4 16.49 -1.22 -10.97
C ARG A 4 15.75 -1.53 -11.15
N TRP A 5 16.28 -1.11 -11.66
CA TRP A 5 15.20 -1.41 -11.73
C TRP A 5 14.89 -2.11 -11.96
N ASN A 6 15.17 -2.03 -11.85
CA ASN A 6 14.57 -2.84 -11.86
C ASN A 6 14.16 -3.28 -12.19
N ILE A 7 14.43 -3.26 -12.53
CA ILE A 7 13.90 -3.93 -12.93
C ILE A 7 13.91 -4.55 -13.23
N LYS A 8 14.06 -4.47 -13.30
CA LYS A 8 13.80 -5.25 -13.50
C LYS A 8 13.73 -6.02 -13.52
N LYS A 9 14.03 -5.66 -13.70
CA LYS A 9 13.75 -6.45 -13.55
C LYS A 9 13.11 -6.73 -13.80
N VAL A 10 13.34 -6.52 -14.04
CA VAL A 10 12.51 -6.90 -14.01
C VAL A 10 11.99 -6.97 -14.32
N TYR A 11 12.27 -6.74 -15.09
CA TYR A 11 11.44 -7.09 -15.19
C TYR A 11 11.19 -7.49 -15.50
N THR A 12 11.55 -7.85 -15.45
CA THR A 12 11.08 -8.62 -15.44
C THR A 12 10.88 -9.27 -15.47
N GLY A 13 11.31 -9.39 -15.74
CA GLY A 13 10.97 -10.32 -15.54
C GLY A 13 10.82 -10.91 -15.56
N ALA A 14 11.20 -11.09 -15.80
CA ALA A 14 10.80 -11.86 -15.49
C ALA A 14 10.82 -12.40 -15.31
N GLY A 15 11.14 -12.26 -15.46
CA GLY A 15 10.98 -12.93 -14.97
C GLY A 15 10.95 -13.25 -14.54
N ASP A 16 11.25 -13.29 -14.64
CA ASP A 16 10.90 -13.62 -14.04
C ASP A 16 10.81 -13.86 -13.49
N ARG A 17 10.93 -13.90 -13.52
CA ARG A 17 10.66 -14.18 -12.80
C ARG A 17 10.05 -14.60 -12.26
N GLU A 18 10.05 -14.51 -11.88
CA GLU A 18 9.43 -14.89 -11.14
C GLU A 18 8.65 -14.71 -10.58
N ILE A 19 8.39 -14.51 -10.47
CA ILE A 19 7.70 -14.35 -9.72
C ILE A 19 7.04 -14.86 -9.11
N LYS A 20 7.08 -14.97 -8.43
CA LYS A 20 6.58 -15.34 -7.60
C LYS A 20 5.63 -15.40 -7.18
N LYS A 21 5.41 -15.65 -6.99
CA LYS A 21 4.61 -15.47 -6.46
C LYS A 21 4.03 -14.83 -6.06
N GLY A 22 3.68 -14.79 -6.09
CA GLY A 22 3.16 -14.20 -5.68
C GLY A 22 3.22 -13.16 -5.43
N ARG A 23 3.67 -13.00 -5.46
CA ARG A 23 3.81 -12.05 -5.09
C ARG A 23 3.91 -11.05 -5.84
N PHE A 24 3.62 -10.68 -6.15
CA PHE A 24 3.88 -9.73 -6.63
C PHE A 24 4.43 -8.99 -6.26
N ALA A 25 4.53 -9.29 -6.47
CA ALA A 25 5.09 -8.57 -5.56
C ALA A 25 6.04 -7.57 -5.71
N VAL A 26 6.28 -7.25 -6.71
CA VAL A 26 7.14 -6.11 -6.86
C VAL A 26 6.37 -4.87 -6.53
N SER A 27 6.88 -4.14 -5.57
CA SER A 27 6.23 -2.93 -5.14
C SER A 27 7.19 -1.77 -5.28
N ASN A 28 6.72 -0.68 -5.84
CA ASN A 28 7.47 0.57 -5.87
C ASN A 28 7.08 1.45 -4.70
N LEU A 29 6.59 0.83 -3.64
CA LEU A 29 6.23 1.56 -2.44
C LEU A 29 7.34 1.47 -1.41
N LEU A 30 7.58 2.56 -0.73
CA LEU A 30 8.47 2.56 0.41
C LEU A 30 7.73 2.04 1.63
N ALA A 31 8.45 1.50 2.59
CA ALA A 31 7.84 0.94 3.79
C ALA A 31 8.67 1.28 5.02
N TYR A 32 8.00 1.71 6.09
CA TYR A 32 8.66 2.06 7.33
C TYR A 32 7.63 2.14 8.44
N LYS A 33 7.82 1.37 9.51
CA LYS A 33 6.94 1.38 10.70
C LYS A 33 5.47 1.21 10.34
N ASN A 34 5.18 0.29 9.41
CA ASN A 34 3.83 -0.02 8.95
C ASN A 34 3.18 1.09 8.12
N TYR A 35 3.96 2.08 7.70
CA TYR A 35 3.50 3.10 6.76
C TYR A 35 4.14 2.82 5.40
N ASN A 36 3.38 3.13 4.36
CA ASN A 36 3.87 2.98 3.00
C ASN A 36 3.85 4.34 2.31
N GLY A 37 4.74 4.50 1.34
CA GLY A 37 4.83 5.76 0.61
C GLY A 37 5.09 5.52 -0.86
N THR A 38 4.65 6.48 -1.68
CA THR A 38 4.83 6.39 -3.13
C THR A 38 6.21 6.87 -3.54
N VAL A 39 6.61 6.49 -4.75
CA VAL A 39 7.82 6.99 -5.39
C VAL A 39 7.41 7.54 -6.74
N GLU A 40 7.57 8.84 -6.92
CA GLU A 40 7.18 9.52 -8.14
C GLU A 40 8.33 10.40 -8.61
N TYR A 41 8.30 10.73 -9.89
CA TYR A 41 9.37 11.49 -10.52
C TYR A 41 8.82 12.78 -11.07
N SER A 42 9.47 13.89 -10.76
CA SER A 42 9.13 15.20 -11.33
C SER A 42 10.21 15.58 -12.33
N LYS A 43 9.86 15.51 -13.60
CA LYS A 43 10.79 15.91 -14.65
C LYS A 43 11.06 17.42 -14.58
N GLU A 44 10.06 18.19 -14.22
CA GLU A 44 10.17 19.62 -14.14
C GLU A 44 11.17 20.06 -13.08
N ASP A 45 11.04 19.46 -11.90
CA ASP A 45 11.91 19.82 -10.77
C ASP A 45 13.18 18.96 -10.71
N GLY A 46 13.25 17.91 -11.52
CA GLY A 46 14.41 17.04 -11.55
C GLY A 46 14.63 16.27 -10.27
N CYS A 47 13.57 15.89 -9.61
CA CYS A 47 13.69 15.21 -8.35
C CYS A 47 12.67 14.08 -8.22
N LEU A 48 12.88 13.24 -7.21
CA LEU A 48 11.92 12.23 -6.81
C LEU A 48 11.10 12.76 -5.65
N PHE A 49 9.86 12.34 -5.57
CA PHE A 49 8.99 12.76 -4.48
C PHE A 49 7.94 11.70 -4.23
N GLY A 50 7.17 11.87 -3.16
CA GLY A 50 6.10 10.94 -2.86
C GLY A 50 5.32 11.38 -1.65
N LYS A 51 4.36 10.57 -1.28
CA LYS A 51 3.53 10.84 -0.12
C LYS A 51 3.17 9.54 0.57
N VAL A 52 2.91 9.61 1.86
CA VAL A 52 2.48 8.46 2.64
C VAL A 52 1.04 8.13 2.26
N THR A 53 0.78 6.84 2.04
CA THR A 53 -0.54 6.38 1.58
C THR A 53 -1.38 5.88 2.73
N GLY A 54 -2.70 5.85 2.52
CA GLY A 54 -3.61 5.22 3.47
C GLY A 54 -3.95 6.02 4.69
N ILE A 55 -3.56 7.29 4.74
CA ILE A 55 -3.91 8.19 5.86
C ILE A 55 -4.47 9.48 5.29
N LYS A 56 -5.14 10.24 6.15
CA LYS A 56 -5.75 11.51 5.74
C LYS A 56 -4.76 12.67 5.77
N SER A 57 -3.82 12.62 6.70
CA SER A 57 -2.79 13.65 6.79
C SER A 57 -1.92 13.63 5.55
N LEU A 58 -1.48 14.79 5.11
CA LEU A 58 -0.59 14.88 3.97
C LEU A 58 0.85 14.89 4.47
N LEU A 59 1.51 13.76 4.30
CA LEU A 59 2.92 13.65 4.64
C LEU A 59 3.68 13.38 3.34
N SER A 60 4.44 14.37 2.89
CA SER A 60 5.18 14.27 1.65
C SER A 60 6.67 14.38 1.91
N TYR A 61 7.45 13.92 0.95
CA TYR A 61 8.89 13.86 1.07
C TYR A 61 9.49 13.92 -0.34
N GLU A 62 10.79 14.25 -0.41
CA GLU A 62 11.45 14.37 -1.70
C GLU A 62 12.94 14.08 -1.54
N GLY A 63 13.61 13.89 -2.67
CA GLY A 63 15.04 13.66 -2.70
C GLY A 63 15.56 13.63 -4.12
N ASP A 64 16.86 13.84 -4.28
CA ASP A 64 17.48 13.81 -5.60
C ASP A 64 17.91 12.40 -5.99
N SER A 65 17.86 11.45 -5.08
CA SER A 65 18.16 10.06 -5.34
C SER A 65 17.18 9.21 -4.55
N VAL A 66 17.13 7.92 -4.90
CA VAL A 66 16.26 7.00 -4.18
C VAL A 66 16.66 6.95 -2.71
N ARG A 67 17.96 6.95 -2.43
CA ARG A 67 18.42 6.89 -1.05
C ARG A 67 17.99 8.11 -0.26
N GLU A 68 18.11 9.30 -0.87
CA GLU A 68 17.69 10.52 -0.20
C GLU A 68 16.18 10.55 -0.01
N LEU A 69 15.43 10.08 -1.00
CA LEU A 69 13.98 10.01 -0.90
C LEU A 69 13.56 9.11 0.25
N GLU A 70 14.17 7.93 0.34
CA GLU A 70 13.84 6.98 1.38
C GLU A 70 14.16 7.53 2.76
N LYS A 71 15.28 8.22 2.88
CA LYS A 71 15.67 8.81 4.14
C LYS A 71 14.68 9.90 4.57
N ASP A 72 14.27 10.74 3.60
CA ASP A 72 13.30 11.78 3.90
C ASP A 72 11.94 11.19 4.28
N PHE A 73 11.55 10.12 3.59
CA PHE A 73 10.34 9.39 3.92
C PHE A 73 10.36 8.92 5.38
N GLN A 74 11.45 8.31 5.80
CA GLN A 74 11.55 7.83 7.18
C GLN A 74 11.54 8.98 8.18
N ASN A 75 12.22 10.08 7.84
CA ASN A 75 12.26 11.24 8.71
C ASN A 75 10.87 11.85 8.89
N VAL A 76 10.10 11.96 7.82
CA VAL A 76 8.77 12.53 7.87
C VAL A 76 7.86 11.69 8.77
N ILE A 77 7.97 10.37 8.69
CA ILE A 77 7.17 9.49 9.53
C ILE A 77 7.59 9.64 10.99
N ASP A 78 8.90 9.67 11.27
CA ASP A 78 9.37 9.84 12.63
C ASP A 78 8.93 11.16 13.23
N GLU A 79 8.97 12.23 12.43
CA GLU A 79 8.50 13.54 12.88
C GLU A 79 7.02 13.53 13.17
N TYR A 80 6.24 12.88 12.29
CA TYR A 80 4.80 12.79 12.48
C TYR A 80 4.47 12.05 13.78
N LEU A 81 5.13 10.92 14.01
CA LEU A 81 4.86 10.13 15.21
C LEU A 81 5.26 10.88 16.48
N ARG A 82 6.38 11.58 16.42
CA ARG A 82 6.82 12.39 17.56
C ARG A 82 5.85 13.54 17.83
N ASP A 83 5.38 14.17 16.77
CA ASP A 83 4.43 15.27 16.91
C ASP A 83 3.12 14.79 17.53
N CYS A 84 2.64 13.62 17.10
CA CYS A 84 1.43 13.04 17.68
C CYS A 84 1.62 12.75 19.17
N GLU A 85 2.77 12.22 19.54
CA GLU A 85 3.06 11.90 20.92
C GLU A 85 3.08 13.16 21.78
N GLU A 86 3.72 14.22 21.28
CA GLU A 86 3.80 15.47 22.02
C GLU A 86 2.43 16.11 22.22
N LYS A 87 1.56 15.97 21.25
CA LYS A 87 0.22 16.54 21.32
C LYS A 87 -0.80 15.62 21.97
N GLY A 88 -0.41 14.41 22.33
CA GLY A 88 -1.32 13.45 22.92
C GLY A 88 -2.38 12.95 21.95
N ILE A 89 -2.05 12.90 20.67
CA ILE A 89 -2.96 12.47 19.61
C ILE A 89 -2.53 11.09 19.12
N GLU A 90 -3.50 10.20 18.88
CA GLU A 90 -3.21 8.90 18.30
C GLU A 90 -2.80 9.05 16.85
N PRO A 91 -1.66 8.49 16.43
CA PRO A 91 -1.29 8.53 15.02
C PRO A 91 -2.30 7.76 14.17
N GLU A 92 -2.50 8.22 12.94
CA GLU A 92 -3.40 7.52 12.02
C GLU A 92 -2.83 6.15 11.66
N GLN A 93 -3.72 5.16 11.64
CA GLN A 93 -3.35 3.81 11.21
C GLN A 93 -3.65 3.70 9.71
N PRO A 94 -2.64 3.41 8.88
CA PRO A 94 -2.91 3.27 7.45
C PRO A 94 -3.82 2.08 7.20
N TYR A 95 -4.70 2.24 6.22
CA TYR A 95 -5.55 1.14 5.77
C TYR A 95 -6.33 0.50 6.91
N LYS A 96 -7.12 1.32 7.61
CA LYS A 96 -8.01 0.78 8.65
C LYS A 96 -8.89 -0.30 8.04
N GLY A 97 -9.33 -1.23 8.85
CA GLY A 97 -10.02 -2.42 8.38
C GLY A 97 -11.40 -2.21 7.77
N THR A 98 -11.68 -1.04 7.20
CA THR A 98 -12.97 -0.76 6.59
C THR A 98 -12.80 -0.01 5.29
N PHE A 99 -13.44 -0.48 4.23
CA PHE A 99 -13.52 0.24 2.98
C PHE A 99 -14.80 -0.16 2.26
N ASN A 100 -15.25 0.69 1.36
CA ASN A 100 -16.49 0.47 0.64
C ASN A 100 -16.21 -0.01 -0.77
N VAL A 101 -17.00 -1.00 -1.22
CA VAL A 101 -16.84 -1.58 -2.55
C VAL A 101 -18.19 -1.55 -3.26
N ARG A 102 -18.17 -1.15 -4.52
CA ARG A 102 -19.37 -1.19 -5.35
C ARG A 102 -19.31 -2.41 -6.26
N ILE A 103 -20.31 -3.29 -6.15
CA ILE A 103 -20.38 -4.49 -6.96
C ILE A 103 -21.76 -4.52 -7.64
N SER A 104 -21.91 -5.43 -8.60
CA SER A 104 -23.19 -5.55 -9.29
C SER A 104 -24.25 -6.08 -8.35
N PRO A 105 -25.53 -5.70 -8.55
CA PRO A 105 -26.60 -6.24 -7.71
C PRO A 105 -26.69 -7.76 -7.78
N GLU A 106 -26.41 -8.32 -8.94
CA GLU A 106 -26.44 -9.77 -9.09
C GLU A 106 -25.41 -10.45 -8.23
N LEU A 107 -24.16 -9.94 -8.26
CA LEU A 107 -23.10 -10.52 -7.43
C LEU A 107 -23.40 -10.31 -5.95
N HIS A 108 -23.95 -9.17 -5.60
CA HIS A 108 -24.33 -8.89 -4.22
C HIS A 108 -25.33 -9.96 -3.73
N ARG A 109 -26.35 -10.26 -4.54
CA ARG A 109 -27.35 -11.26 -4.17
C ARG A 109 -26.71 -12.63 -4.00
N ILE A 110 -25.85 -13.01 -4.95
CA ILE A 110 -25.20 -14.32 -4.91
C ILE A 110 -24.36 -14.48 -3.64
N VAL A 111 -23.59 -13.48 -3.31
CA VAL A 111 -22.73 -13.54 -2.12
C VAL A 111 -23.57 -13.56 -0.85
N ALA A 112 -24.66 -12.78 -0.81
CA ALA A 112 -25.53 -12.75 0.36
C ALA A 112 -26.18 -14.10 0.59
N VAL A 113 -26.66 -14.76 -0.48
CA VAL A 113 -27.27 -16.08 -0.36
C VAL A 113 -26.22 -17.10 0.09
N TYR A 114 -25.05 -17.03 -0.47
CA TYR A 114 -23.97 -17.92 -0.07
C TYR A 114 -23.67 -17.79 1.43
N ALA A 115 -23.62 -16.55 1.91
CA ALA A 115 -23.33 -16.31 3.32
C ALA A 115 -24.42 -16.95 4.21
N MET A 116 -25.69 -16.78 3.81
CA MET A 116 -26.79 -17.35 4.56
C MET A 116 -26.72 -18.88 4.58
N GLU A 117 -26.42 -19.48 3.44
CA GLU A 117 -26.36 -20.92 3.34
C GLU A 117 -25.23 -21.52 4.18
N HIS A 118 -24.19 -20.78 4.41
CA HIS A 118 -23.03 -21.26 5.17
C HIS A 118 -23.01 -20.74 6.61
N GLY A 119 -24.06 -20.05 7.04
CA GLY A 119 -24.12 -19.55 8.40
C GLY A 119 -23.07 -18.52 8.72
N LYS A 120 -22.67 -17.73 7.73
CA LYS A 120 -21.64 -16.71 7.89
C LYS A 120 -22.22 -15.33 7.61
N SER A 121 -21.58 -14.31 8.16
CA SER A 121 -21.94 -12.95 7.81
C SER A 121 -21.44 -12.63 6.41
N LEU A 122 -22.07 -11.66 5.78
CA LEU A 122 -21.63 -11.20 4.47
C LEU A 122 -20.18 -10.71 4.55
N ASN A 123 -19.88 -9.96 5.60
CA ASN A 123 -18.52 -9.45 5.80
C ASN A 123 -17.50 -10.58 5.90
N ALA A 124 -17.82 -11.64 6.64
CA ALA A 124 -16.89 -12.75 6.81
C ALA A 124 -16.61 -13.46 5.49
N VAL A 125 -17.66 -13.64 4.67
CA VAL A 125 -17.49 -14.28 3.37
C VAL A 125 -16.60 -13.41 2.45
N VAL A 126 -16.84 -12.12 2.44
CA VAL A 126 -16.06 -11.20 1.60
C VAL A 126 -14.61 -11.18 2.06
N GLU A 127 -14.37 -11.13 3.36
CA GLU A 127 -13.02 -11.12 3.89
C GLU A 127 -12.29 -12.40 3.53
N GLU A 128 -12.94 -13.53 3.65
CA GLU A 128 -12.37 -14.82 3.30
C GLU A 128 -12.02 -14.89 1.82
N ALA A 129 -12.92 -14.40 0.97
CA ALA A 129 -12.70 -14.41 -0.47
C ALA A 129 -11.50 -13.55 -0.85
N ILE A 130 -11.41 -12.36 -0.28
CA ILE A 130 -10.30 -11.46 -0.56
C ILE A 130 -8.99 -12.07 -0.06
N GLY A 131 -8.99 -12.64 1.13
CA GLY A 131 -7.81 -13.28 1.68
C GLY A 131 -7.32 -14.42 0.82
N ASN A 132 -8.24 -15.23 0.30
CA ASN A 132 -7.87 -16.34 -0.58
C ASN A 132 -7.30 -15.83 -1.90
N MET A 133 -7.80 -14.71 -2.39
CA MET A 133 -7.36 -14.18 -3.66
C MET A 133 -5.95 -13.59 -3.59
N VAL A 134 -5.64 -12.87 -2.53
CA VAL A 134 -4.38 -12.15 -2.42
C VAL A 134 -3.36 -12.83 -1.53
N GLY A 135 -3.81 -13.75 -0.72
CA GLY A 135 -2.93 -14.48 0.19
C GLY A 135 -2.53 -15.81 -0.37
#